data_b5bd703e6202d758f4ea34695e7eb5a4
#
_entry.id   b5bd703e6202d758f4ea34695e7eb5a4
#
_cell.length_a   1.000
_cell.length_b   1.000
_cell.length_c   1.000
_cell.angle_alpha   90.00
_cell.angle_beta   90.00
_cell.angle_gamma   90.00
#
_symmetry.space_group_name_H-M   'P 1'
#
loop_
_entity.id
_entity.type
_entity.pdbx_description
1 polymer ?
#
loop_
_entity_poly.entity_id
_entity_poly.type
_entity_poly.pdbx_seq_one_letter_code
_entity_poly.pdbx_strand_id
1 'polypeptide(L)'
;EEVLHPEAVAPHMGIDESGKGDFFGPLVACAAYVNPDLAKTMQEIGVKDCKQLADKQVLAIGSRLRDLLGRNRYTLVAIGPEAYNRLYAKFRNVNSLLAWAHARCIENLLETVADCPRAVADQFGSEQVIKRALMKKGRSIILEQRHKAESDIAVAAASVLAREAFLRALLRLGSESGITAPKGASEQ
;
A
#
# COMPACT_ATOMS: atom_id res chain seq x y z
N GLU A 1 17.01 3.91 20.31
CA GLU A 1 16.67 2.61 19.70
C GLU A 1 15.29 2.22 20.20
N GLU A 2 14.29 2.35 19.33
CA GLU A 2 12.94 1.90 19.63
C GLU A 2 12.94 0.38 19.53
N VAL A 3 12.84 -0.28 20.68
CA VAL A 3 12.82 -1.74 20.73
C VAL A 3 11.50 -2.23 20.14
N LEU A 4 11.56 -2.82 18.96
CA LEU A 4 10.39 -3.46 18.35
C LEU A 4 9.88 -4.60 19.24
N HIS A 5 8.64 -4.48 19.68
CA HIS A 5 7.98 -5.59 20.38
C HIS A 5 7.92 -6.82 19.47
N PRO A 6 8.25 -8.03 19.95
CA PRO A 6 8.29 -9.24 19.11
C PRO A 6 6.97 -9.49 18.34
N GLU A 7 5.82 -9.18 18.92
CA GLU A 7 4.51 -9.31 18.28
C GLU A 7 4.31 -8.32 17.11
N ALA A 8 4.93 -7.13 17.19
CA ALA A 8 4.82 -6.11 16.15
C ALA A 8 5.61 -6.46 14.88
N VAL A 9 6.62 -7.33 15.00
CA VAL A 9 7.47 -7.78 13.88
C VAL A 9 7.26 -9.24 13.51
N ALA A 10 6.37 -9.97 14.21
CA ALA A 10 5.98 -11.32 13.81
C ALA A 10 5.53 -11.34 12.34
N PRO A 11 5.71 -12.45 11.61
CA PRO A 11 5.37 -12.51 10.20
C PRO A 11 3.96 -12.04 9.88
N HIS A 12 3.83 -11.02 9.03
CA HIS A 12 2.56 -10.47 8.56
C HIS A 12 2.75 -9.62 7.31
N MET A 13 1.66 -9.20 6.68
CA MET A 13 1.67 -8.18 5.64
C MET A 13 0.97 -6.91 6.11
N GLY A 14 1.52 -5.77 5.76
CA GLY A 14 0.88 -4.47 5.91
C GLY A 14 0.30 -4.00 4.58
N ILE A 15 -0.82 -3.26 4.61
CA ILE A 15 -1.50 -2.77 3.42
C ILE A 15 -1.81 -1.30 3.59
N ASP A 16 -1.53 -0.53 2.54
CA ASP A 16 -1.85 0.90 2.46
C ASP A 16 -2.07 1.33 1.00
N GLU A 17 -2.56 2.54 0.79
CA GLU A 17 -2.79 3.12 -0.53
C GLU A 17 -2.23 4.53 -0.68
N SER A 18 -2.09 4.98 -1.94
CA SER A 18 -1.79 6.36 -2.32
C SER A 18 -2.60 6.77 -3.54
N GLY A 19 -2.84 8.07 -3.70
CA GLY A 19 -3.62 8.62 -4.81
C GLY A 19 -5.12 8.72 -4.53
N LYS A 20 -5.58 8.40 -3.32
CA LYS A 20 -6.95 8.62 -2.90
C LYS A 20 -7.21 10.11 -2.76
N GLY A 21 -8.14 10.64 -3.56
CA GLY A 21 -8.46 12.07 -3.56
C GLY A 21 -7.53 12.93 -4.39
N ASP A 22 -6.51 12.37 -5.03
CA ASP A 22 -5.73 13.10 -6.04
C ASP A 22 -6.52 13.18 -7.36
N PHE A 23 -6.45 14.33 -8.04
CA PHE A 23 -7.13 14.53 -9.32
C PHE A 23 -6.39 13.84 -10.46
N PHE A 24 -5.06 13.86 -10.44
CA PHE A 24 -4.20 13.21 -11.43
C PHE A 24 -3.55 11.95 -10.88
N GLY A 25 -3.22 11.02 -11.79
CA GLY A 25 -2.52 9.80 -11.45
C GLY A 25 -3.43 8.63 -11.07
N PRO A 26 -2.84 7.48 -10.77
CA PRO A 26 -3.58 6.28 -10.37
C PRO A 26 -3.91 6.26 -8.88
N LEU A 27 -4.96 5.52 -8.51
CA LEU A 27 -5.07 4.99 -7.16
C LEU A 27 -4.16 3.76 -7.08
N VAL A 28 -3.23 3.75 -6.13
CA VAL A 28 -2.27 2.65 -5.93
C VAL A 28 -2.47 2.05 -4.55
N ALA A 29 -2.80 0.76 -4.50
CA ALA A 29 -2.74 -0.03 -3.28
C ALA A 29 -1.48 -0.90 -3.28
N CYS A 30 -0.91 -1.13 -2.09
CA CYS A 30 0.25 -1.96 -1.88
C CYS A 30 0.05 -2.89 -0.70
N ALA A 31 0.55 -4.12 -0.81
CA ALA A 31 0.80 -4.99 0.34
C ALA A 31 2.30 -5.30 0.41
N ALA A 32 2.87 -5.24 1.62
CA ALA A 32 4.28 -5.54 1.88
C ALA A 32 4.40 -6.53 3.03
N TYR A 33 5.17 -7.59 2.82
CA TYR A 33 5.43 -8.62 3.85
C TYR A 33 6.59 -8.22 4.73
N VAL A 34 6.46 -8.54 6.02
CA VAL A 34 7.50 -8.36 7.02
C VAL A 34 7.68 -9.63 7.86
N ASN A 35 8.91 -9.82 8.29
CA ASN A 35 9.31 -10.72 9.38
C ASN A 35 10.37 -9.98 10.23
N PRO A 36 10.85 -10.53 11.36
CA PRO A 36 11.79 -9.82 12.24
C PRO A 36 13.06 -9.29 11.54
N ASP A 37 13.65 -10.07 10.64
CA ASP A 37 14.86 -9.66 9.92
C ASP A 37 14.59 -8.50 8.95
N LEU A 38 13.50 -8.59 8.20
CA LEU A 38 13.09 -7.53 7.30
C LEU A 38 12.72 -6.25 8.06
N ALA A 39 12.02 -6.38 9.20
CA ALA A 39 11.62 -5.24 10.02
C ALA A 39 12.85 -4.46 10.51
N LYS A 40 13.87 -5.15 10.98
CA LYS A 40 15.14 -4.54 11.40
C LYS A 40 15.79 -3.76 10.25
N THR A 41 15.94 -4.38 9.09
CA THR A 41 16.52 -3.72 7.92
C THR A 41 15.66 -2.55 7.44
N MET A 42 14.33 -2.66 7.47
CA MET A 42 13.42 -1.55 7.13
C MET A 42 13.62 -0.35 8.06
N GLN A 43 13.82 -0.55 9.37
CA GLN A 43 14.15 0.53 10.29
C GLN A 43 15.49 1.17 9.96
N GLU A 44 16.52 0.38 9.69
CA GLU A 44 17.85 0.87 9.33
C GLU A 44 17.84 1.74 8.06
N ILE A 45 16.98 1.44 7.09
CA ILE A 45 16.82 2.24 5.88
C ILE A 45 15.87 3.44 6.06
N GLY A 46 15.29 3.61 7.25
CA GLY A 46 14.46 4.76 7.61
C GLY A 46 13.00 4.66 7.16
N VAL A 47 12.45 3.45 7.06
CA VAL A 47 11.03 3.23 6.73
C VAL A 47 10.16 3.79 7.85
N LYS A 48 9.23 4.65 7.47
CA LYS A 48 8.16 5.21 8.30
C LYS A 48 7.01 5.64 7.41
N ASP A 49 5.88 6.03 8.00
CA ASP A 49 4.71 6.52 7.24
C ASP A 49 5.14 7.58 6.22
N CYS A 50 4.71 7.38 4.96
CA CYS A 50 5.07 8.26 3.84
C CYS A 50 4.65 9.72 4.05
N LYS A 51 3.64 9.99 4.88
CA LYS A 51 3.20 11.35 5.25
C LYS A 51 4.27 12.13 6.01
N GLN A 52 5.22 11.43 6.65
CA GLN A 52 6.34 12.01 7.39
C GLN A 52 7.60 12.19 6.52
N LEU A 53 7.52 11.87 5.24
CA LEU A 53 8.64 11.87 4.30
C LEU A 53 8.41 12.88 3.17
N ALA A 54 9.45 13.59 2.77
CA ALA A 54 9.45 14.34 1.53
C ALA A 54 9.45 13.40 0.32
N ASP A 55 8.88 13.80 -0.83
CA ASP A 55 8.80 12.98 -2.04
C ASP A 55 10.15 12.38 -2.46
N LYS A 56 11.25 13.16 -2.36
CA LYS A 56 12.61 12.68 -2.65
C LYS A 56 13.02 11.52 -1.73
N GLN A 57 12.65 11.59 -0.46
CA GLN A 57 12.92 10.52 0.51
C GLN A 57 12.06 9.29 0.21
N VAL A 58 10.78 9.49 -0.13
CA VAL A 58 9.88 8.39 -0.55
C VAL A 58 10.47 7.64 -1.74
N LEU A 59 10.93 8.36 -2.77
CA LEU A 59 11.55 7.74 -3.96
C LEU A 59 12.81 6.96 -3.62
N ALA A 60 13.67 7.50 -2.74
CA ALA A 60 14.93 6.85 -2.34
C ALA A 60 14.66 5.61 -1.46
N ILE A 61 13.82 5.72 -0.42
CA ILE A 61 13.48 4.62 0.47
C ILE A 61 12.68 3.55 -0.27
N GLY A 62 11.74 3.94 -1.13
CA GLY A 62 10.96 3.01 -1.94
C GLY A 62 11.82 2.16 -2.88
N SER A 63 12.87 2.75 -3.49
CA SER A 63 13.84 1.98 -4.29
C SER A 63 14.55 0.93 -3.44
N ARG A 64 15.05 1.31 -2.25
CA ARG A 64 15.73 0.39 -1.32
C ARG A 64 14.78 -0.70 -0.81
N LEU A 65 13.52 -0.37 -0.55
CA LEU A 65 12.50 -1.34 -0.15
C LEU A 65 12.25 -2.39 -1.25
N ARG A 66 12.18 -1.97 -2.52
CA ARG A 66 12.02 -2.92 -3.63
C ARG A 66 13.20 -3.86 -3.75
N ASP A 67 14.43 -3.36 -3.56
CA ASP A 67 15.63 -4.18 -3.57
C ASP A 67 15.63 -5.17 -2.41
N LEU A 68 15.26 -4.72 -1.20
CA LEU A 68 15.17 -5.54 0.00
C LEU A 68 14.11 -6.66 -0.11
N LEU A 69 12.91 -6.30 -0.56
CA LEU A 69 11.77 -7.22 -0.62
C LEU A 69 11.82 -8.12 -1.85
N GLY A 70 12.52 -7.72 -2.90
CA GLY A 70 12.48 -8.41 -4.18
C GLY A 70 11.06 -8.43 -4.75
N ARG A 71 10.83 -9.24 -5.80
CA ARG A 71 9.51 -9.30 -6.46
C ARG A 71 8.45 -10.12 -5.70
N ASN A 72 8.86 -10.84 -4.67
CA ASN A 72 8.02 -11.87 -4.04
C ASN A 72 7.43 -11.46 -2.68
N ARG A 73 7.86 -10.32 -2.10
CA ARG A 73 7.45 -9.92 -0.76
C ARG A 73 6.70 -8.59 -0.72
N TYR A 74 6.32 -8.05 -1.87
CA TYR A 74 5.37 -6.97 -1.99
C TYR A 74 4.58 -7.09 -3.29
N THR A 75 3.45 -6.43 -3.35
CA THR A 75 2.64 -6.31 -4.55
C THR A 75 2.02 -4.93 -4.65
N LEU A 76 1.80 -4.48 -5.87
CA LEU A 76 1.16 -3.20 -6.18
C LEU A 76 -0.06 -3.45 -7.08
N VAL A 77 -1.17 -2.81 -6.76
CA VAL A 77 -2.35 -2.73 -7.61
C VAL A 77 -2.56 -1.27 -7.98
N ALA A 78 -2.18 -0.91 -9.19
CA ALA A 78 -2.35 0.44 -9.72
C ALA A 78 -3.61 0.52 -10.58
N ILE A 79 -4.53 1.41 -10.21
CA ILE A 79 -5.80 1.64 -10.90
C ILE A 79 -5.72 3.01 -11.56
N GLY A 80 -5.43 3.01 -12.86
CA GLY A 80 -5.39 4.24 -13.66
C GLY A 80 -6.77 4.91 -13.78
N PRO A 81 -6.84 6.18 -14.19
CA PRO A 81 -8.08 6.96 -14.20
C PRO A 81 -9.24 6.29 -14.95
N GLU A 82 -8.98 5.71 -16.10
CA GLU A 82 -10.00 5.02 -16.89
C GLU A 82 -10.56 3.78 -16.17
N ALA A 83 -9.67 2.95 -15.59
CA ALA A 83 -10.07 1.78 -14.80
C ALA A 83 -10.78 2.20 -13.51
N TYR A 84 -10.32 3.30 -12.88
CA TYR A 84 -10.98 3.88 -11.72
C TYR A 84 -12.42 4.25 -12.02
N ASN A 85 -12.68 4.97 -13.10
CA ASN A 85 -14.02 5.39 -13.50
C ASN A 85 -14.93 4.19 -13.75
N ARG A 86 -14.45 3.14 -14.44
CA ARG A 86 -15.21 1.90 -14.65
C ARG A 86 -15.55 1.18 -13.35
N LEU A 87 -14.58 1.05 -12.45
CA LEU A 87 -14.78 0.39 -11.15
C LEU A 87 -15.68 1.22 -10.24
N TYR A 88 -15.50 2.55 -10.24
CA TYR A 88 -16.36 3.44 -9.46
C TYR A 88 -17.80 3.39 -9.91
N ALA A 89 -18.06 3.36 -11.22
CA ALA A 89 -19.42 3.18 -11.76
C ALA A 89 -20.08 1.87 -11.28
N LYS A 90 -19.28 0.81 -11.08
CA LYS A 90 -19.74 -0.49 -10.57
C LYS A 90 -19.97 -0.47 -9.05
N PHE A 91 -19.01 0.04 -8.30
CA PHE A 91 -19.06 0.00 -6.83
C PHE A 91 -19.86 1.16 -6.23
N ARG A 92 -19.90 2.31 -6.91
CA ARG A 92 -20.56 3.57 -6.47
C ARG A 92 -20.13 4.06 -5.09
N ASN A 93 -18.99 3.58 -4.61
CA ASN A 93 -18.47 3.87 -3.28
C ASN A 93 -16.94 3.69 -3.27
N VAL A 94 -16.22 4.74 -2.90
CA VAL A 94 -14.75 4.72 -2.83
C VAL A 94 -14.24 3.67 -1.85
N ASN A 95 -14.89 3.50 -0.70
CA ASN A 95 -14.47 2.51 0.30
C ASN A 95 -14.60 1.07 -0.22
N SER A 96 -15.64 0.79 -1.04
CA SER A 96 -15.79 -0.51 -1.69
C SER A 96 -14.71 -0.76 -2.75
N LEU A 97 -14.31 0.29 -3.49
CA LEU A 97 -13.22 0.23 -4.46
C LEU A 97 -11.88 -0.01 -3.76
N LEU A 98 -11.60 0.72 -2.65
CA LEU A 98 -10.41 0.52 -1.83
C LEU A 98 -10.38 -0.90 -1.25
N ALA A 99 -11.48 -1.37 -0.68
CA ALA A 99 -11.58 -2.72 -0.14
C ALA A 99 -11.27 -3.79 -1.20
N TRP A 100 -11.76 -3.60 -2.43
CA TRP A 100 -11.42 -4.48 -3.56
C TRP A 100 -9.92 -4.43 -3.88
N ALA A 101 -9.32 -3.23 -3.91
CA ALA A 101 -7.88 -3.07 -4.19
C ALA A 101 -7.03 -3.72 -3.09
N HIS A 102 -7.36 -3.50 -1.82
CA HIS A 102 -6.70 -4.13 -0.67
C HIS A 102 -6.82 -5.65 -0.72
N ALA A 103 -8.03 -6.17 -0.94
CA ALA A 103 -8.25 -7.61 -1.07
C ALA A 103 -7.44 -8.21 -2.23
N ARG A 104 -7.33 -7.50 -3.35
CA ARG A 104 -6.51 -7.92 -4.49
C ARG A 104 -5.01 -7.93 -4.14
N CYS A 105 -4.51 -6.96 -3.37
CA CYS A 105 -3.14 -6.97 -2.87
C CYS A 105 -2.88 -8.18 -1.96
N ILE A 106 -3.80 -8.48 -1.03
CA ILE A 106 -3.68 -9.66 -0.15
C ILE A 106 -3.59 -10.94 -0.98
N GLU A 107 -4.53 -11.14 -1.91
CA GLU A 107 -4.57 -12.35 -2.75
C GLU A 107 -3.30 -12.51 -3.59
N ASN A 108 -2.83 -11.42 -4.21
CA ASN A 108 -1.63 -11.44 -5.03
C ASN A 108 -0.38 -11.75 -4.20
N LEU A 109 -0.25 -11.19 -2.99
CA LEU A 109 0.91 -11.44 -2.14
C LEU A 109 0.90 -12.88 -1.58
N LEU A 110 -0.26 -13.44 -1.30
CA LEU A 110 -0.41 -14.84 -0.90
C LEU A 110 -0.03 -15.84 -2.01
N GLU A 111 0.09 -15.41 -3.27
CA GLU A 111 0.64 -16.24 -4.34
C GLU A 111 2.12 -16.60 -4.09
N THR A 112 2.87 -15.69 -3.46
CA THR A 112 4.31 -15.80 -3.22
C THR A 112 4.68 -16.02 -1.76
N VAL A 113 3.82 -15.59 -0.83
CA VAL A 113 3.98 -15.77 0.63
C VAL A 113 2.74 -16.46 1.16
N ALA A 114 2.56 -17.72 0.77
CA ALA A 114 1.33 -18.49 1.02
C ALA A 114 1.05 -18.77 2.51
N ASP A 115 2.06 -18.76 3.35
CA ASP A 115 2.01 -19.02 4.79
C ASP A 115 1.90 -17.73 5.64
N CYS A 116 1.69 -16.57 5.01
CA CYS A 116 1.51 -15.31 5.73
C CYS A 116 0.24 -15.39 6.61
N PRO A 117 0.36 -15.28 7.96
CA PRO A 117 -0.76 -15.59 8.85
C PRO A 117 -1.78 -14.48 8.97
N ARG A 118 -1.36 -13.20 8.79
CA ARG A 118 -2.22 -12.04 9.02
C ARG A 118 -1.90 -10.87 8.10
N ALA A 119 -2.90 -10.03 7.90
CA ALA A 119 -2.80 -8.77 7.17
C ALA A 119 -3.26 -7.61 8.06
N VAL A 120 -2.49 -6.53 8.10
CA VAL A 120 -2.78 -5.30 8.85
C VAL A 120 -3.03 -4.17 7.89
N ALA A 121 -4.13 -3.45 8.06
CA ALA A 121 -4.50 -2.29 7.24
C ALA A 121 -5.00 -1.15 8.12
N ASP A 122 -4.87 0.11 7.64
CA ASP A 122 -5.52 1.23 8.28
C ASP A 122 -7.06 1.13 8.12
N GLN A 123 -7.77 1.66 9.10
CA GLN A 123 -9.22 1.58 9.12
C GLN A 123 -9.83 2.68 8.24
N PHE A 124 -10.33 2.31 7.08
CA PHE A 124 -11.06 3.22 6.17
C PHE A 124 -12.55 2.89 6.03
N GLY A 125 -13.02 1.84 6.69
CA GLY A 125 -14.41 1.39 6.62
C GLY A 125 -14.65 0.16 7.50
N SER A 126 -15.75 -0.54 7.25
CA SER A 126 -16.01 -1.80 7.96
C SER A 126 -15.07 -2.90 7.45
N GLU A 127 -14.42 -3.62 8.37
CA GLU A 127 -13.59 -4.80 8.09
C GLU A 127 -14.30 -5.82 7.19
N GLN A 128 -15.62 -5.94 7.35
CA GLN A 128 -16.44 -6.84 6.55
C GLN A 128 -16.43 -6.50 5.06
N VAL A 129 -16.18 -5.24 4.68
CA VAL A 129 -16.13 -4.84 3.27
C VAL A 129 -14.89 -5.45 2.60
N ILE A 130 -13.73 -5.43 3.28
CA ILE A 130 -12.53 -6.10 2.77
C ILE A 130 -12.72 -7.62 2.80
N LYS A 131 -13.22 -8.18 3.90
CA LYS A 131 -13.48 -9.63 4.02
C LYS A 131 -14.39 -10.17 2.92
N ARG A 132 -15.43 -9.43 2.53
CA ARG A 132 -16.30 -9.81 1.42
C ARG A 132 -15.61 -9.75 0.05
N ALA A 133 -14.62 -8.88 -0.10
CA ALA A 133 -13.84 -8.77 -1.33
C ALA A 133 -12.75 -9.84 -1.46
N LEU A 134 -12.35 -10.48 -0.34
CA LEU A 134 -11.35 -11.56 -0.33
C LEU A 134 -11.86 -12.78 -1.10
N MET A 135 -10.96 -13.37 -1.89
CA MET A 135 -11.19 -14.59 -2.65
C MET A 135 -10.69 -15.82 -1.86
N LYS A 136 -10.43 -16.92 -2.57
CA LYS A 136 -10.17 -18.22 -1.96
C LYS A 136 -8.96 -18.24 -1.01
N LYS A 137 -7.86 -17.56 -1.36
CA LYS A 137 -6.61 -17.57 -0.57
C LYS A 137 -6.71 -16.64 0.64
N GLY A 138 -7.25 -15.45 0.44
CA GLY A 138 -7.37 -14.45 1.49
C GLY A 138 -8.40 -14.77 2.57
N ARG A 139 -9.32 -15.71 2.34
CA ARG A 139 -10.36 -16.06 3.32
C ARG A 139 -9.82 -16.70 4.60
N SER A 140 -8.64 -17.30 4.55
CA SER A 140 -7.99 -17.93 5.71
C SER A 140 -7.06 -16.97 6.47
N ILE A 141 -6.75 -15.79 5.92
CA ILE A 141 -5.87 -14.83 6.57
C ILE A 141 -6.60 -14.10 7.70
N ILE A 142 -5.90 -13.83 8.80
CA ILE A 142 -6.42 -12.97 9.86
C ILE A 142 -6.28 -11.53 9.40
N LEU A 143 -7.40 -10.84 9.13
CA LEU A 143 -7.42 -9.44 8.77
C LEU A 143 -7.59 -8.57 10.02
N GLU A 144 -6.65 -7.68 10.26
CA GLU A 144 -6.69 -6.70 11.34
C GLU A 144 -6.79 -5.29 10.75
N GLN A 145 -7.84 -4.55 11.09
CA GLN A 145 -7.92 -3.13 10.85
C GLN A 145 -7.64 -2.37 12.15
N ARG A 146 -6.71 -1.44 12.10
CA ARG A 146 -6.30 -0.64 13.27
C ARG A 146 -6.39 0.84 12.96
N HIS A 147 -6.79 1.64 13.93
CA HIS A 147 -6.58 3.09 13.88
C HIS A 147 -5.08 3.37 13.97
N LYS A 148 -4.58 4.25 13.12
CA LYS A 148 -3.15 4.61 13.05
C LYS A 148 -2.27 3.38 12.78
N ALA A 149 -2.70 2.52 11.86
CA ALA A 149 -1.93 1.35 11.46
C ALA A 149 -0.58 1.71 10.83
N GLU A 150 -0.37 2.97 10.45
CA GLU A 150 0.89 3.51 9.94
C GLU A 150 2.08 3.39 10.93
N SER A 151 1.82 3.14 12.21
CA SER A 151 2.86 2.79 13.20
C SER A 151 3.41 1.36 13.01
N ASP A 152 2.69 0.50 12.30
CA ASP A 152 3.14 -0.83 11.92
C ASP A 152 4.17 -0.73 10.78
N ILE A 153 5.32 -1.41 10.92
CA ILE A 153 6.42 -1.30 9.96
C ILE A 153 6.06 -1.85 8.57
N ALA A 154 5.21 -2.87 8.48
CA ALA A 154 4.75 -3.42 7.21
C ALA A 154 3.77 -2.46 6.52
N VAL A 155 2.87 -1.83 7.28
CA VAL A 155 1.96 -0.80 6.78
C VAL A 155 2.75 0.43 6.32
N ALA A 156 3.74 0.88 7.10
CA ALA A 156 4.63 1.96 6.71
C ALA A 156 5.41 1.64 5.41
N ALA A 157 5.90 0.41 5.26
CA ALA A 157 6.56 -0.03 4.03
C ALA A 157 5.60 -0.03 2.84
N ALA A 158 4.36 -0.51 3.02
CA ALA A 158 3.32 -0.47 2.00
C ALA A 158 2.99 0.97 1.60
N SER A 159 2.88 1.88 2.57
CA SER A 159 2.62 3.30 2.34
C SER A 159 3.70 3.97 1.48
N VAL A 160 4.98 3.71 1.79
CA VAL A 160 6.11 4.23 1.00
C VAL A 160 6.10 3.67 -0.42
N LEU A 161 5.88 2.37 -0.59
CA LEU A 161 5.84 1.73 -1.92
C LEU A 161 4.66 2.21 -2.76
N ALA A 162 3.47 2.36 -2.16
CA ALA A 162 2.30 2.91 -2.84
C ALA A 162 2.54 4.37 -3.28
N ARG A 163 3.10 5.19 -2.39
CA ARG A 163 3.42 6.59 -2.68
C ARG A 163 4.51 6.72 -3.73
N GLU A 164 5.56 5.91 -3.67
CA GLU A 164 6.60 5.88 -4.69
C GLU A 164 6.03 5.55 -6.08
N ALA A 165 5.19 4.52 -6.17
CA ALA A 165 4.56 4.13 -7.42
C ALA A 165 3.64 5.25 -7.97
N PHE A 166 2.88 5.91 -7.09
CA PHE A 166 2.07 7.07 -7.44
C PHE A 166 2.93 8.23 -7.99
N LEU A 167 4.01 8.60 -7.29
CA LEU A 167 4.91 9.68 -7.70
C LEU A 167 5.57 9.38 -9.06
N ARG A 168 6.00 8.14 -9.27
CA ARG A 168 6.56 7.72 -10.57
C ARG A 168 5.54 7.79 -11.70
N ALA A 169 4.27 7.46 -11.42
CA ALA A 169 3.21 7.59 -12.39
C ALA A 169 2.93 9.06 -12.76
N LEU A 170 2.93 9.97 -11.77
CA LEU A 170 2.81 11.41 -12.04
C LEU A 170 3.97 11.96 -12.86
N LEU A 171 5.21 11.57 -12.53
CA LEU A 171 6.40 11.99 -13.30
C LEU A 171 6.32 11.51 -14.74
N ARG A 172 5.88 10.27 -14.97
CA ARG A 172 5.69 9.74 -16.33
C ARG A 172 4.60 10.50 -17.08
N LEU A 173 3.45 10.72 -16.45
CA LEU A 173 2.35 11.50 -17.02
C LEU A 173 2.83 12.90 -17.42
N GLY A 174 3.63 13.56 -16.56
CA GLY A 174 4.23 14.86 -16.86
C GLY A 174 5.16 14.83 -18.05
N SER A 175 6.02 13.79 -18.15
CA SER A 175 6.95 13.66 -19.28
C SER A 175 6.24 13.36 -20.61
N GLU A 176 5.16 12.60 -20.59
CA GLU A 176 4.36 12.24 -21.77
C GLU A 176 3.49 13.39 -22.27
N SER A 177 2.93 14.19 -21.35
CA SER A 177 2.01 15.28 -21.67
C SER A 177 2.68 16.65 -21.82
N GLY A 178 3.92 16.79 -21.36
CA GLY A 178 4.61 18.09 -21.27
C GLY A 178 4.06 19.03 -20.19
N ILE A 179 3.19 18.52 -19.30
CA ILE A 179 2.53 19.29 -18.24
C ILE A 179 2.90 18.68 -16.89
N THR A 180 3.32 19.51 -15.93
CA THR A 180 3.52 19.03 -14.56
C THR A 180 2.17 18.77 -13.90
N ALA A 181 1.83 17.50 -13.66
CA ALA A 181 0.60 17.13 -12.97
C ALA A 181 0.72 17.44 -11.46
N PRO A 182 -0.11 18.33 -10.90
CA PRO A 182 -0.08 18.64 -9.47
C PRO A 182 -0.62 17.45 -8.65
N LYS A 183 -0.21 17.38 -7.38
CA LYS A 183 -0.75 16.48 -6.38
C LYS A 183 -1.97 17.12 -5.71
N GLY A 184 -2.89 16.27 -5.23
CA GLY A 184 -4.11 16.74 -4.58
C GLY A 184 -5.23 17.09 -5.55
N ALA A 185 -6.31 17.65 -5.01
CA ALA A 185 -7.51 18.07 -5.74
C ALA A 185 -7.87 19.55 -5.48
N SER A 186 -6.94 20.34 -4.92
CA SER A 186 -7.17 21.78 -4.72
C SER A 186 -7.08 22.54 -6.05
N GLU A 187 -7.99 23.47 -6.25
CA GLU A 187 -7.87 24.48 -7.30
C GLU A 187 -6.57 25.28 -7.06
N GLN A 188 -5.66 25.29 -8.03
CA GLN A 188 -4.51 26.19 -8.10
C GLN A 188 -4.72 27.22 -9.19
#